data_d98178674f8a74a043b99a765b79b63d
#
_entry.id   d98178674f8a74a043b99a765b79b63d
#
_cell.length_a   1.000
_cell.length_b   1.000
_cell.length_c   1.000
_cell.angle_alpha   90.00
_cell.angle_beta   90.00
_cell.angle_gamma   90.00
#
_symmetry.space_group_name_H-M   'P 1'
#
loop_
_entity.id
_entity.type
_entity.pdbx_description
1 polymer ?
#
loop_
_entity_poly.entity_id
_entity_poly.type
_entity_poly.pdbx_seq_one_letter_code
_entity_poly.pdbx_strand_id
1 'polypeptide(L)'
;MALQANWDDLRLLLAVSRRGSFLQAGQLLGIAASTVSRRLTQLEVALGEPLVERGVEGCWLTSRGQSLVDVALAAEAGLRRQTAAGISELHTELSGSVLVSAGEGFSSCVMEAASRFTSLHPRCSVELMVTADFHKIVRGVADIAVRTAHLGEPSLIYRPIGRLAYGVFADAGYLKRFPGVTPATAVNVALLPPLDMLPQMRAAKAGGLDRAQISVNSFVVQLESVRRGMGVAVLPRLLAKDLIGLFPDLHLPDMEVYLVTRPQALKQAHIKCFFAILEQVLLEALSMENVEGYLLGGDRRVSEQ
;
A
#
# COMPACT_ATOMS: atom_id res chain seq x y z
N MET A 1 -5.89 5.65 36.64
CA MET A 1 -4.89 4.56 36.67
C MET A 1 -3.77 4.96 35.68
N ALA A 2 -2.53 5.13 36.17
CA ALA A 2 -1.40 5.42 35.28
C ALA A 2 -1.12 4.18 34.43
N LEU A 3 -0.90 4.37 33.12
CA LEU A 3 -0.44 3.32 32.23
C LEU A 3 0.88 2.77 32.78
N GLN A 4 0.91 1.49 33.17
CA GLN A 4 2.11 0.82 33.69
C GLN A 4 3.07 0.35 32.58
N ALA A 5 2.75 0.57 31.30
CA ALA A 5 3.62 0.28 30.17
C ALA A 5 4.58 1.46 29.95
N ASN A 6 5.89 1.19 29.96
CA ASN A 6 6.91 2.18 29.64
C ASN A 6 7.41 2.02 28.19
N TRP A 7 8.11 3.05 27.69
CA TRP A 7 8.65 3.05 26.34
C TRP A 7 9.60 1.88 26.05
N ASP A 8 10.42 1.47 27.01
CA ASP A 8 11.35 0.37 26.81
C ASP A 8 10.65 -0.98 26.63
N ASP A 9 9.48 -1.18 27.25
CA ASP A 9 8.69 -2.40 27.05
C ASP A 9 8.05 -2.43 25.67
N LEU A 10 7.61 -1.27 25.16
CA LEU A 10 7.14 -1.14 23.78
C LEU A 10 8.28 -1.37 22.76
N ARG A 11 9.50 -0.91 23.04
CA ARG A 11 10.68 -1.21 22.20
C ARG A 11 11.01 -2.70 22.19
N LEU A 12 10.86 -3.40 23.31
CA LEU A 12 11.04 -4.84 23.38
C LEU A 12 10.03 -5.57 22.50
N LEU A 13 8.75 -5.23 22.62
CA LEU A 13 7.68 -5.82 21.82
C LEU A 13 7.90 -5.56 20.30
N LEU A 14 8.32 -4.34 19.96
CA LEU A 14 8.67 -3.98 18.59
C LEU A 14 9.86 -4.79 18.04
N ALA A 15 10.90 -5.02 18.86
CA ALA A 15 12.04 -5.85 18.48
C ALA A 15 11.65 -7.30 18.25
N VAL A 16 10.76 -7.86 19.09
CA VAL A 16 10.21 -9.22 18.91
C VAL A 16 9.37 -9.31 17.64
N SER A 17 8.53 -8.33 17.37
CA SER A 17 7.75 -8.25 16.13
C SER A 17 8.63 -8.28 14.87
N ARG A 18 9.74 -7.55 14.89
CA ARG A 18 10.67 -7.46 13.74
C ARG A 18 11.51 -8.72 13.53
N ARG A 19 11.77 -9.49 14.57
CA ARG A 19 12.73 -10.60 14.57
C ARG A 19 12.09 -11.99 14.70
N GLY A 20 10.85 -12.09 15.13
CA GLY A 20 10.14 -13.35 15.30
C GLY A 20 10.65 -14.25 16.41
N SER A 21 11.65 -13.81 17.21
CA SER A 21 12.16 -14.57 18.34
C SER A 21 12.75 -13.70 19.45
N PHE A 22 12.64 -14.15 20.71
CA PHE A 22 13.21 -13.44 21.86
C PHE A 22 14.73 -13.40 21.82
N LEU A 23 15.38 -14.44 21.28
CA LEU A 23 16.84 -14.48 21.13
C LEU A 23 17.32 -13.38 20.18
N GLN A 24 16.73 -13.31 18.99
CA GLN A 24 17.13 -12.31 17.99
C GLN A 24 16.73 -10.89 18.42
N ALA A 25 15.60 -10.71 19.10
CA ALA A 25 15.21 -9.43 19.69
C ALA A 25 16.21 -8.98 20.77
N GLY A 26 16.66 -9.91 21.62
CA GLY A 26 17.68 -9.66 22.62
C GLY A 26 19.02 -9.24 22.00
N GLN A 27 19.46 -9.93 20.94
CA GLN A 27 20.66 -9.56 20.17
C GLN A 27 20.56 -8.16 19.57
N LEU A 28 19.39 -7.81 18.99
CA LEU A 28 19.15 -6.48 18.44
C LEU A 28 19.25 -5.36 19.49
N LEU A 29 18.82 -5.64 20.71
CA LEU A 29 18.76 -4.66 21.81
C LEU A 29 19.97 -4.73 22.78
N GLY A 30 20.89 -5.67 22.58
CA GLY A 30 22.06 -5.86 23.44
C GLY A 30 21.74 -6.41 24.83
N ILE A 31 20.64 -7.20 24.98
CA ILE A 31 20.20 -7.80 26.25
C ILE A 31 19.95 -9.31 26.11
N ALA A 32 19.94 -10.01 27.24
CA ALA A 32 19.69 -11.45 27.26
C ALA A 32 18.23 -11.77 26.84
N ALA A 33 18.01 -12.87 26.09
CA ALA A 33 16.68 -13.35 25.70
C ALA A 33 15.75 -13.60 26.90
N SER A 34 16.31 -14.07 28.04
CA SER A 34 15.57 -14.23 29.29
C SER A 34 15.05 -12.90 29.85
N THR A 35 15.81 -11.82 29.67
CA THR A 35 15.38 -10.46 30.06
C THR A 35 14.22 -9.99 29.16
N VAL A 36 14.30 -10.21 27.83
CA VAL A 36 13.20 -9.91 26.89
C VAL A 36 11.94 -10.66 27.32
N SER A 37 12.04 -11.98 27.52
CA SER A 37 10.91 -12.82 27.92
C SER A 37 10.27 -12.35 29.22
N ARG A 38 11.09 -12.13 30.28
CA ARG A 38 10.61 -11.69 31.59
C ARG A 38 9.89 -10.34 31.53
N ARG A 39 10.45 -9.34 30.82
CA ARG A 39 9.87 -8.01 30.70
C ARG A 39 8.56 -8.03 29.91
N LEU A 40 8.48 -8.80 28.83
CA LEU A 40 7.23 -8.93 28.08
C LEU A 40 6.15 -9.65 28.89
N THR A 41 6.50 -10.70 29.67
CA THR A 41 5.53 -11.34 30.57
C THR A 41 5.03 -10.36 31.65
N GLN A 42 5.90 -9.50 32.19
CA GLN A 42 5.47 -8.47 33.15
C GLN A 42 4.53 -7.45 32.49
N LEU A 43 4.78 -7.05 31.24
CA LEU A 43 3.91 -6.17 30.46
C LEU A 43 2.54 -6.83 30.21
N GLU A 44 2.51 -8.11 29.82
CA GLU A 44 1.27 -8.88 29.62
C GLU A 44 0.44 -8.97 30.91
N VAL A 45 1.08 -9.22 32.04
CA VAL A 45 0.41 -9.21 33.36
C VAL A 45 -0.13 -7.83 33.70
N ALA A 46 0.62 -6.76 33.46
CA ALA A 46 0.18 -5.40 33.73
C ALA A 46 -1.00 -4.94 32.85
N LEU A 47 -1.10 -5.49 31.64
CA LEU A 47 -2.18 -5.18 30.70
C LEU A 47 -3.35 -6.16 30.79
N GLY A 48 -3.18 -7.29 31.46
CA GLY A 48 -4.18 -8.34 31.63
C GLY A 48 -4.46 -9.17 30.38
N GLU A 49 -3.64 -9.04 29.34
CA GLU A 49 -3.82 -9.71 28.05
C GLU A 49 -2.48 -10.20 27.48
N PRO A 50 -2.43 -11.37 26.81
CA PRO A 50 -1.25 -11.84 26.11
C PRO A 50 -0.95 -10.96 24.89
N LEU A 51 0.32 -10.64 24.67
CA LEU A 51 0.81 -9.83 23.54
C LEU A 51 1.54 -10.68 22.51
N VAL A 52 2.09 -11.82 22.94
CA VAL A 52 2.92 -12.70 22.11
C VAL A 52 2.48 -14.15 22.32
N GLU A 53 2.21 -14.83 21.21
CA GLU A 53 2.05 -16.28 21.17
C GLU A 53 3.39 -16.95 20.90
N ARG A 54 3.65 -18.10 21.56
CA ARG A 54 4.89 -18.85 21.45
C ARG A 54 4.64 -20.21 20.80
N GLY A 55 5.40 -20.55 19.80
CA GLY A 55 5.34 -21.83 19.12
C GLY A 55 6.72 -22.41 18.84
N VAL A 56 6.73 -23.62 18.27
CA VAL A 56 7.97 -24.36 17.97
C VAL A 56 8.85 -23.62 16.94
N GLU A 57 8.23 -22.88 16.04
CA GLU A 57 8.92 -22.14 14.96
C GLU A 57 9.25 -20.67 15.31
N GLY A 58 8.94 -20.22 16.53
CA GLY A 58 9.21 -18.84 16.94
C GLY A 58 8.08 -18.22 17.78
N CYS A 59 7.96 -16.92 17.69
CA CYS A 59 6.90 -16.18 18.36
C CYS A 59 6.24 -15.17 17.39
N TRP A 60 4.94 -14.99 17.53
CA TRP A 60 4.12 -14.03 16.76
C TRP A 60 3.24 -13.21 17.68
N LEU A 61 2.80 -12.07 17.18
CA LEU A 61 2.00 -11.15 17.97
C LEU A 61 0.53 -11.59 18.01
N THR A 62 -0.12 -11.42 19.15
CA THR A 62 -1.58 -11.41 19.23
C THR A 62 -2.15 -10.12 18.58
N SER A 63 -3.46 -10.03 18.36
CA SER A 63 -4.12 -8.80 17.90
C SER A 63 -3.83 -7.62 18.84
N ARG A 64 -3.76 -7.87 20.14
CA ARG A 64 -3.41 -6.87 21.16
C ARG A 64 -1.94 -6.45 21.05
N GLY A 65 -1.05 -7.42 20.87
CA GLY A 65 0.38 -7.18 20.61
C GLY A 65 0.61 -6.34 19.38
N GLN A 66 -0.09 -6.64 18.28
CA GLN A 66 -0.02 -5.86 17.04
C GLN A 66 -0.47 -4.41 17.26
N SER A 67 -1.56 -4.19 17.99
CA SER A 67 -2.03 -2.83 18.30
C SER A 67 -0.99 -2.01 19.08
N LEU A 68 -0.26 -2.63 20.01
CA LEU A 68 0.82 -1.96 20.76
C LEU A 68 2.07 -1.71 19.91
N VAL A 69 2.40 -2.62 19.00
CA VAL A 69 3.49 -2.43 18.03
C VAL A 69 3.18 -1.23 17.12
N ASP A 70 1.93 -1.06 16.67
CA ASP A 70 1.54 0.10 15.87
C ASP A 70 1.73 1.41 16.64
N VAL A 71 1.42 1.43 17.94
CA VAL A 71 1.70 2.58 18.83
C VAL A 71 3.22 2.83 18.96
N ALA A 72 4.01 1.78 19.14
CA ALA A 72 5.47 1.88 19.24
C ALA A 72 6.10 2.42 17.95
N LEU A 73 5.62 1.97 16.78
CA LEU A 73 6.05 2.46 15.47
C LEU A 73 5.74 3.96 15.30
N ALA A 74 4.54 4.39 15.71
CA ALA A 74 4.15 5.81 15.65
C ALA A 74 5.05 6.67 16.55
N ALA A 75 5.37 6.19 17.75
CA ALA A 75 6.25 6.88 18.69
C ALA A 75 7.70 6.92 18.17
N GLU A 76 8.24 5.81 17.64
CA GLU A 76 9.58 5.77 17.04
C GLU A 76 9.68 6.75 15.86
N ALA A 77 8.69 6.78 14.98
CA ALA A 77 8.63 7.73 13.88
C ALA A 77 8.54 9.19 14.37
N GLY A 78 7.78 9.43 15.45
CA GLY A 78 7.70 10.75 16.10
C GLY A 78 9.04 11.21 16.66
N LEU A 79 9.76 10.34 17.37
CA LEU A 79 11.08 10.62 17.92
C LEU A 79 12.13 10.88 16.82
N ARG A 80 12.17 10.07 15.76
CA ARG A 80 13.05 10.29 14.60
C ARG A 80 12.81 11.66 13.96
N ARG A 81 11.56 12.08 13.82
CA ARG A 81 11.20 13.40 13.29
C ARG A 81 11.72 14.53 14.15
N GLN A 82 11.63 14.43 15.48
CA GLN A 82 12.10 15.44 16.42
C GLN A 82 13.62 15.53 16.47
N THR A 83 14.33 14.41 16.42
CA THR A 83 15.80 14.40 16.39
C THR A 83 16.37 14.94 15.07
N ALA A 84 15.67 14.73 13.95
CA ALA A 84 16.04 15.34 12.67
C ALA A 84 15.76 16.86 12.64
N ALA A 85 14.68 17.33 13.27
CA ALA A 85 14.32 18.74 13.33
C ALA A 85 15.29 19.59 14.20
N GLY A 86 15.89 19.00 15.23
CA GLY A 86 16.80 19.71 16.15
C GLY A 86 18.17 20.09 15.56
N ILE A 87 18.51 19.62 14.34
CA ILE A 87 19.80 19.89 13.67
C ILE A 87 19.66 20.95 12.57
N SER A 88 18.43 21.39 12.24
CA SER A 88 18.10 22.09 10.98
C SER A 88 17.80 23.58 11.07
N GLU A 89 18.09 24.29 12.16
CA GLU A 89 17.79 25.73 12.25
C GLU A 89 18.76 26.66 11.47
N LEU A 90 19.76 26.13 10.76
CA LEU A 90 20.77 26.94 10.08
C LEU A 90 20.82 26.84 8.54
N HIS A 91 19.98 26.01 7.90
CA HIS A 91 19.95 25.92 6.44
C HIS A 91 18.52 25.83 5.90
N THR A 92 18.24 26.59 4.84
CA THR A 92 16.98 26.65 4.05
C THR A 92 16.60 25.33 3.37
N GLU A 93 17.32 24.23 3.59
CA GLU A 93 17.09 22.94 2.97
C GLU A 93 16.16 22.05 3.82
N LEU A 94 15.14 21.49 3.16
CA LEU A 94 14.24 20.53 3.80
C LEU A 94 14.99 19.26 4.21
N SER A 95 14.68 18.73 5.40
CA SER A 95 15.20 17.47 5.89
C SER A 95 14.13 16.71 6.67
N GLY A 96 14.18 15.37 6.64
CA GLY A 96 13.25 14.52 7.36
C GLY A 96 12.80 13.31 6.54
N SER A 97 12.05 12.40 7.16
CA SER A 97 11.45 11.23 6.51
C SER A 97 9.94 11.42 6.35
N VAL A 98 9.41 11.01 5.20
CA VAL A 98 7.98 10.96 4.93
C VAL A 98 7.56 9.50 4.80
N LEU A 99 6.67 9.03 5.66
CA LEU A 99 6.10 7.69 5.57
C LEU A 99 4.76 7.73 4.83
N VAL A 100 4.74 7.09 3.67
CA VAL A 100 3.56 6.99 2.80
C VAL A 100 2.94 5.59 2.91
N SER A 101 1.62 5.52 2.99
CA SER A 101 0.86 4.27 2.92
C SER A 101 -0.01 4.27 1.66
N ALA A 102 0.17 3.29 0.78
CA ALA A 102 -0.60 3.20 -0.47
C ALA A 102 -0.95 1.76 -0.82
N GLY A 103 -2.05 1.56 -1.54
CA GLY A 103 -2.33 0.28 -2.19
C GLY A 103 -1.34 0.02 -3.34
N GLU A 104 -1.17 -1.26 -3.70
CA GLU A 104 -0.22 -1.70 -4.73
C GLU A 104 -0.36 -0.94 -6.06
N GLY A 105 -1.60 -0.62 -6.47
CA GLY A 105 -1.88 0.11 -7.71
C GLY A 105 -1.24 1.50 -7.80
N PHE A 106 -0.86 2.10 -6.68
CA PHE A 106 -0.27 3.44 -6.63
C PHE A 106 1.24 3.45 -6.35
N SER A 107 1.86 2.28 -6.20
CA SER A 107 3.28 2.18 -5.81
C SER A 107 4.19 2.89 -6.80
N SER A 108 3.95 2.78 -8.10
CA SER A 108 4.73 3.47 -9.15
C SER A 108 4.63 4.99 -9.03
N CYS A 109 3.44 5.53 -8.80
CA CYS A 109 3.25 6.98 -8.60
C CYS A 109 3.96 7.49 -7.35
N VAL A 110 3.88 6.74 -6.24
CA VAL A 110 4.59 7.12 -5.01
C VAL A 110 6.09 7.09 -5.22
N MET A 111 6.63 6.08 -5.93
CA MET A 111 8.07 5.99 -6.22
C MET A 111 8.53 7.10 -7.17
N GLU A 112 7.73 7.47 -8.16
CA GLU A 112 8.02 8.61 -9.02
C GLU A 112 8.04 9.92 -8.23
N ALA A 113 7.05 10.16 -7.38
CA ALA A 113 7.02 11.33 -6.50
C ALA A 113 8.23 11.34 -5.54
N ALA A 114 8.60 10.16 -5.00
CA ALA A 114 9.77 10.01 -4.13
C ALA A 114 11.07 10.36 -4.88
N SER A 115 11.22 9.92 -6.12
CA SER A 115 12.37 10.26 -6.96
C SER A 115 12.47 11.76 -7.22
N ARG A 116 11.35 12.40 -7.63
CA ARG A 116 11.32 13.87 -7.82
C ARG A 116 11.66 14.61 -6.52
N PHE A 117 11.09 14.20 -5.39
CA PHE A 117 11.28 14.84 -4.10
C PHE A 117 12.70 14.71 -3.57
N THR A 118 13.27 13.51 -3.57
CA THR A 118 14.62 13.27 -3.04
C THR A 118 15.72 13.90 -3.92
N SER A 119 15.47 14.03 -5.23
CA SER A 119 16.37 14.77 -6.14
C SER A 119 16.40 16.27 -5.83
N LEU A 120 15.26 16.85 -5.42
CA LEU A 120 15.16 18.26 -5.03
C LEU A 120 15.64 18.49 -3.58
N HIS A 121 15.48 17.48 -2.72
CA HIS A 121 15.75 17.56 -1.28
C HIS A 121 16.59 16.36 -0.81
N PRO A 122 17.89 16.31 -1.08
CA PRO A 122 18.76 15.15 -0.81
C PRO A 122 18.85 14.74 0.66
N ARG A 123 18.46 15.65 1.59
CA ARG A 123 18.44 15.37 3.04
C ARG A 123 17.10 14.82 3.53
N CYS A 124 16.16 14.61 2.60
CA CYS A 124 14.88 13.96 2.88
C CYS A 124 14.89 12.50 2.42
N SER A 125 14.08 11.69 3.08
CA SER A 125 13.81 10.30 2.68
C SER A 125 12.32 10.02 2.57
N VAL A 126 11.94 9.05 1.76
CA VAL A 126 10.56 8.57 1.62
C VAL A 126 10.51 7.08 1.92
N GLU A 127 9.62 6.69 2.80
CA GLU A 127 9.34 5.31 3.14
C GLU A 127 7.96 4.95 2.61
N LEU A 128 7.85 3.88 1.81
CA LEU A 128 6.56 3.40 1.28
C LEU A 128 6.14 2.12 1.99
N MET A 129 4.95 2.16 2.57
CA MET A 129 4.26 1.00 3.11
C MET A 129 3.13 0.61 2.15
N VAL A 130 3.30 -0.53 1.47
CA VAL A 130 2.27 -1.05 0.55
C VAL A 130 1.21 -1.78 1.36
N THR A 131 0.09 -1.14 1.58
CA THR A 131 -1.05 -1.68 2.33
C THR A 131 -2.33 -0.89 2.08
N ALA A 132 -3.46 -1.58 2.11
CA ALA A 132 -4.79 -0.97 2.11
C ALA A 132 -5.31 -0.63 3.51
N ASP A 133 -4.55 -0.95 4.58
CA ASP A 133 -4.97 -0.72 5.96
C ASP A 133 -5.10 0.78 6.26
N PHE A 134 -6.35 1.20 6.51
CA PHE A 134 -6.70 2.59 6.78
C PHE A 134 -6.31 3.03 8.20
N HIS A 135 -6.26 2.12 9.16
CA HIS A 135 -5.95 2.44 10.55
C HIS A 135 -4.55 3.04 10.72
N LYS A 136 -3.62 2.75 9.81
CA LYS A 136 -2.26 3.26 9.87
C LYS A 136 -2.17 4.78 9.74
N ILE A 137 -3.03 5.41 8.94
CA ILE A 137 -3.06 6.89 8.84
C ILE A 137 -3.76 7.51 10.05
N VAL A 138 -4.87 6.93 10.49
CA VAL A 138 -5.64 7.40 11.66
C VAL A 138 -4.76 7.40 12.91
N ARG A 139 -4.02 6.32 13.15
CA ARG A 139 -3.12 6.17 14.30
C ARG A 139 -1.80 6.95 14.18
N GLY A 140 -1.58 7.67 13.08
CA GLY A 140 -0.37 8.45 12.87
C GLY A 140 0.89 7.64 12.55
N VAL A 141 0.75 6.39 12.18
CA VAL A 141 1.85 5.55 11.69
C VAL A 141 2.33 6.08 10.35
N ALA A 142 1.43 6.37 9.40
CA ALA A 142 1.76 7.02 8.14
C ALA A 142 1.52 8.53 8.21
N ASP A 143 2.28 9.31 7.46
CA ASP A 143 2.10 10.75 7.31
C ASP A 143 1.11 11.08 6.20
N ILE A 144 1.18 10.34 5.11
CA ILE A 144 0.33 10.48 3.93
C ILE A 144 -0.18 9.11 3.52
N ALA A 145 -1.42 9.04 3.04
CA ALA A 145 -1.96 7.82 2.46
C ALA A 145 -2.64 8.09 1.11
N VAL A 146 -2.52 7.12 0.17
CA VAL A 146 -3.31 7.08 -1.07
C VAL A 146 -4.39 6.03 -0.90
N ARG A 147 -5.66 6.41 -1.03
CA ARG A 147 -6.81 5.55 -0.74
C ARG A 147 -7.89 5.66 -1.80
N THR A 148 -8.65 4.58 -1.98
CA THR A 148 -9.80 4.50 -2.89
C THR A 148 -11.15 4.51 -2.16
N ALA A 149 -11.14 4.85 -0.87
CA ALA A 149 -12.33 4.99 -0.05
C ALA A 149 -12.25 6.21 0.85
N HIS A 150 -13.38 6.87 1.07
CA HIS A 150 -13.56 7.95 2.02
C HIS A 150 -14.32 7.42 3.24
N LEU A 151 -13.63 7.20 4.36
CA LEU A 151 -14.23 6.62 5.57
C LEU A 151 -14.91 7.64 6.48
N GLY A 152 -14.90 8.92 6.13
CA GLY A 152 -15.55 9.97 6.94
C GLY A 152 -14.87 10.26 8.28
N GLU A 153 -13.59 9.88 8.47
CA GLU A 153 -12.84 10.11 9.70
C GLU A 153 -12.55 11.61 9.88
N PRO A 154 -13.16 12.29 10.90
CA PRO A 154 -13.09 13.75 11.02
C PRO A 154 -11.67 14.29 11.32
N SER A 155 -10.78 13.45 11.85
CA SER A 155 -9.40 13.80 12.19
C SER A 155 -8.49 13.88 10.96
N LEU A 156 -8.98 13.49 9.79
CA LEU A 156 -8.21 13.40 8.55
C LEU A 156 -8.66 14.43 7.51
N ILE A 157 -7.72 14.87 6.70
CA ILE A 157 -7.95 15.65 5.49
C ILE A 157 -8.00 14.67 4.32
N TYR A 158 -9.08 14.72 3.54
CA TYR A 158 -9.27 13.97 2.29
C TYR A 158 -9.20 14.93 1.12
N ARG A 159 -8.20 14.79 0.29
CA ARG A 159 -8.04 15.54 -0.95
C ARG A 159 -8.46 14.64 -2.12
N PRO A 160 -9.57 14.90 -2.79
CA PRO A 160 -9.94 14.13 -3.97
C PRO A 160 -8.96 14.41 -5.10
N ILE A 161 -8.47 13.34 -5.74
CA ILE A 161 -7.47 13.42 -6.82
C ILE A 161 -8.10 13.10 -8.18
N GLY A 162 -9.01 12.14 -8.23
CA GLY A 162 -9.61 11.69 -9.47
C GLY A 162 -10.22 10.30 -9.32
N ARG A 163 -10.32 9.59 -10.44
CA ARG A 163 -10.89 8.25 -10.51
C ARG A 163 -9.88 7.27 -11.09
N LEU A 164 -9.75 6.12 -10.46
CA LEU A 164 -8.95 5.00 -10.93
C LEU A 164 -9.84 4.11 -11.80
N ALA A 165 -9.57 4.09 -13.09
CA ALA A 165 -10.28 3.24 -14.03
C ALA A 165 -9.70 1.83 -14.06
N TYR A 166 -10.57 0.87 -14.34
CA TYR A 166 -10.22 -0.54 -14.48
C TYR A 166 -10.51 -1.03 -15.90
N GLY A 167 -9.85 -2.10 -16.30
CA GLY A 167 -10.09 -2.81 -17.54
C GLY A 167 -9.73 -4.28 -17.42
N VAL A 168 -10.09 -5.06 -18.43
CA VAL A 168 -9.60 -6.44 -18.61
C VAL A 168 -8.41 -6.37 -19.55
N PHE A 169 -7.31 -7.01 -19.19
CA PHE A 169 -6.07 -6.95 -19.95
C PHE A 169 -5.47 -8.31 -20.20
N ALA A 170 -4.76 -8.44 -21.33
CA ALA A 170 -3.98 -9.61 -21.69
C ALA A 170 -2.63 -9.23 -22.32
N ASP A 171 -1.70 -10.17 -22.30
CA ASP A 171 -0.49 -10.11 -23.10
C ASP A 171 -0.75 -10.50 -24.57
N ALA A 172 0.02 -9.95 -25.49
CA ALA A 172 -0.07 -10.23 -26.92
C ALA A 172 0.16 -11.72 -27.24
N GLY A 173 1.04 -12.40 -26.53
CA GLY A 173 1.31 -13.82 -26.68
C GLY A 173 0.13 -14.70 -26.29
N TYR A 174 -0.62 -14.31 -25.25
CA TYR A 174 -1.88 -15.00 -24.90
C TYR A 174 -2.90 -14.89 -26.02
N LEU A 175 -3.09 -13.70 -26.59
CA LEU A 175 -4.07 -13.48 -27.65
C LEU A 175 -3.72 -14.22 -28.96
N LYS A 176 -2.43 -14.36 -29.25
CA LYS A 176 -1.98 -15.21 -30.40
C LYS A 176 -2.32 -16.69 -30.21
N ARG A 177 -2.26 -17.19 -28.97
CA ARG A 177 -2.61 -18.59 -28.65
C ARG A 177 -4.12 -18.85 -28.60
N PHE A 178 -4.88 -17.82 -28.24
CA PHE A 178 -6.34 -17.89 -28.06
C PHE A 178 -7.04 -16.80 -28.85
N PRO A 179 -7.03 -16.88 -30.21
CA PRO A 179 -7.71 -15.91 -31.06
C PRO A 179 -9.23 -15.97 -30.83
N GLY A 180 -9.86 -14.79 -30.81
CA GLY A 180 -11.33 -14.70 -30.62
C GLY A 180 -11.80 -15.02 -29.17
N VAL A 181 -10.93 -14.84 -28.18
CA VAL A 181 -11.28 -15.01 -26.78
C VAL A 181 -12.45 -14.08 -26.38
N THR A 182 -13.42 -14.64 -25.66
CA THR A 182 -14.57 -13.94 -25.09
C THR A 182 -14.48 -13.97 -23.56
N PRO A 183 -15.25 -13.14 -22.82
CA PRO A 183 -15.27 -13.21 -21.36
C PRO A 183 -15.50 -14.64 -20.82
N ALA A 184 -16.42 -15.40 -21.43
CA ALA A 184 -16.76 -16.76 -21.01
C ALA A 184 -15.68 -17.80 -21.31
N THR A 185 -14.82 -17.56 -22.32
CA THR A 185 -13.76 -18.49 -22.71
C THR A 185 -12.39 -18.12 -22.15
N ALA A 186 -12.23 -16.87 -21.72
CA ALA A 186 -10.98 -16.36 -21.17
C ALA A 186 -10.60 -17.06 -19.86
N VAL A 187 -9.32 -17.40 -19.72
CA VAL A 187 -8.77 -17.87 -18.45
C VAL A 187 -8.43 -16.66 -17.61
N ASN A 188 -9.17 -16.44 -16.53
CA ASN A 188 -8.97 -15.34 -15.61
C ASN A 188 -7.89 -15.67 -14.57
N VAL A 189 -6.92 -14.80 -14.41
CA VAL A 189 -6.05 -14.75 -13.23
C VAL A 189 -6.80 -13.98 -12.15
N ALA A 190 -7.47 -14.68 -11.25
CA ALA A 190 -8.39 -14.09 -10.29
C ALA A 190 -7.67 -13.55 -9.05
N LEU A 191 -8.37 -12.69 -8.30
CA LEU A 191 -7.93 -12.27 -6.98
C LEU A 191 -8.56 -13.13 -5.88
N LEU A 192 -7.81 -13.35 -4.80
CA LEU A 192 -8.27 -13.98 -3.56
C LEU A 192 -8.91 -12.93 -2.62
N PRO A 193 -9.73 -13.36 -1.64
CA PRO A 193 -10.24 -12.48 -0.60
C PRO A 193 -9.14 -11.69 0.13
N PRO A 194 -9.41 -10.44 0.49
CA PRO A 194 -10.65 -9.68 0.29
C PRO A 194 -10.75 -8.96 -1.07
N LEU A 195 -9.74 -9.03 -1.94
CA LEU A 195 -9.65 -8.26 -3.18
C LEU A 195 -10.67 -8.73 -4.25
N ASP A 196 -11.07 -10.00 -4.22
CA ASP A 196 -12.12 -10.56 -5.08
C ASP A 196 -13.51 -9.94 -4.84
N MET A 197 -13.70 -9.30 -3.68
CA MET A 197 -14.93 -8.63 -3.30
C MET A 197 -15.06 -7.20 -3.87
N LEU A 198 -14.03 -6.68 -4.51
CA LEU A 198 -14.06 -5.36 -5.14
C LEU A 198 -15.17 -5.30 -6.20
N PRO A 199 -15.87 -4.13 -6.35
CA PRO A 199 -16.96 -3.97 -7.31
C PRO A 199 -16.58 -4.37 -8.74
N GLN A 200 -15.34 -4.09 -9.16
CA GLN A 200 -14.79 -4.43 -10.47
C GLN A 200 -14.71 -5.93 -10.71
N MET A 201 -14.27 -6.68 -9.70
CA MET A 201 -14.15 -8.13 -9.78
C MET A 201 -15.54 -8.78 -9.88
N ARG A 202 -16.51 -8.27 -9.10
CA ARG A 202 -17.90 -8.73 -9.17
C ARG A 202 -18.54 -8.42 -10.53
N ALA A 203 -18.32 -7.21 -11.06
CA ALA A 203 -18.82 -6.79 -12.36
C ALA A 203 -18.23 -7.67 -13.48
N ALA A 204 -16.94 -7.94 -13.45
CA ALA A 204 -16.28 -8.80 -14.42
C ALA A 204 -16.83 -10.23 -14.39
N LYS A 205 -17.02 -10.79 -13.18
CA LYS A 205 -17.63 -12.12 -13.00
C LYS A 205 -19.07 -12.16 -13.51
N ALA A 206 -19.87 -11.14 -13.20
CA ALA A 206 -21.24 -11.04 -13.73
C ALA A 206 -21.27 -10.91 -15.25
N GLY A 207 -20.23 -10.31 -15.87
CA GLY A 207 -20.05 -10.23 -17.32
C GLY A 207 -19.46 -11.49 -17.96
N GLY A 208 -19.35 -12.59 -17.22
CA GLY A 208 -18.91 -13.91 -17.71
C GLY A 208 -17.43 -14.21 -17.53
N LEU A 209 -16.64 -13.32 -16.90
CA LEU A 209 -15.22 -13.56 -16.63
C LEU A 209 -15.03 -14.28 -15.27
N ASP A 210 -15.47 -15.52 -15.18
CA ASP A 210 -15.45 -16.29 -13.93
C ASP A 210 -14.57 -17.57 -13.97
N ARG A 211 -14.01 -17.90 -15.14
CA ARG A 211 -13.15 -19.09 -15.30
C ARG A 211 -11.74 -18.83 -14.78
N ALA A 212 -11.51 -19.05 -13.49
CA ALA A 212 -10.19 -18.89 -12.87
C ALA A 212 -9.44 -20.23 -12.84
N GLN A 213 -8.15 -20.21 -13.27
CA GLN A 213 -7.21 -21.32 -13.08
C GLN A 213 -6.08 -20.95 -12.11
N ILE A 214 -5.82 -19.65 -11.95
CA ILE A 214 -4.83 -19.10 -11.04
C ILE A 214 -5.52 -18.03 -10.22
N SER A 215 -5.26 -18.03 -8.91
CA SER A 215 -5.76 -17.00 -7.99
C SER A 215 -4.64 -16.50 -7.11
N VAL A 216 -4.54 -15.18 -6.96
CA VAL A 216 -3.47 -14.48 -6.22
C VAL A 216 -4.07 -13.43 -5.31
N ASN A 217 -3.32 -12.96 -4.31
CA ASN A 217 -3.77 -11.92 -3.37
C ASN A 217 -3.08 -10.56 -3.59
N SER A 218 -2.53 -10.33 -4.79
CA SER A 218 -1.75 -9.14 -5.13
C SER A 218 -1.99 -8.74 -6.58
N PHE A 219 -2.25 -7.46 -6.83
CA PHE A 219 -2.36 -6.91 -8.18
C PHE A 219 -1.02 -6.96 -8.95
N VAL A 220 0.10 -6.85 -8.24
CA VAL A 220 1.43 -6.94 -8.87
C VAL A 220 1.70 -8.37 -9.36
N VAL A 221 1.38 -9.37 -8.55
CA VAL A 221 1.51 -10.78 -8.97
C VAL A 221 0.51 -11.12 -10.07
N GLN A 222 -0.71 -10.58 -10.02
CA GLN A 222 -1.72 -10.73 -11.06
C GLN A 222 -1.23 -10.14 -12.39
N LEU A 223 -0.70 -8.92 -12.38
CA LEU A 223 -0.11 -8.25 -13.54
C LEU A 223 1.04 -9.08 -14.14
N GLU A 224 1.97 -9.55 -13.32
CA GLU A 224 3.09 -10.37 -13.76
C GLU A 224 2.64 -11.70 -14.38
N SER A 225 1.59 -12.31 -13.84
CA SER A 225 1.00 -13.52 -14.42
C SER A 225 0.43 -13.26 -15.81
N VAL A 226 -0.25 -12.12 -16.00
CA VAL A 226 -0.77 -11.70 -17.31
C VAL A 226 0.36 -11.43 -18.30
N ARG A 227 1.42 -10.74 -17.90
CA ARG A 227 2.62 -10.48 -18.72
C ARG A 227 3.29 -11.76 -19.22
N ARG A 228 3.20 -12.83 -18.43
CA ARG A 228 3.68 -14.17 -18.83
C ARG A 228 2.70 -14.94 -19.70
N GLY A 229 1.59 -14.32 -20.09
CA GLY A 229 0.57 -14.95 -20.93
C GLY A 229 -0.19 -16.07 -20.25
N MET A 230 -0.33 -16.06 -18.91
CA MET A 230 -1.05 -17.09 -18.17
C MET A 230 -2.57 -16.95 -18.24
N GLY A 231 -3.05 -15.78 -18.71
CA GLY A 231 -4.47 -15.51 -18.82
C GLY A 231 -4.76 -14.03 -19.03
N VAL A 232 -5.99 -13.65 -18.72
CA VAL A 232 -6.44 -12.26 -18.67
C VAL A 232 -6.66 -11.86 -17.21
N ALA A 233 -6.67 -10.55 -16.90
CA ALA A 233 -7.01 -10.09 -15.56
C ALA A 233 -7.73 -8.74 -15.56
N VAL A 234 -8.52 -8.50 -14.52
CA VAL A 234 -9.08 -7.20 -14.20
C VAL A 234 -8.02 -6.42 -13.43
N LEU A 235 -7.49 -5.36 -14.02
CA LEU A 235 -6.42 -4.55 -13.45
C LEU A 235 -6.79 -3.06 -13.48
N PRO A 236 -6.24 -2.26 -12.52
CA PRO A 236 -6.17 -0.81 -12.69
C PRO A 236 -5.46 -0.47 -14.01
N ARG A 237 -6.02 0.41 -14.83
CA ARG A 237 -5.39 0.85 -16.09
C ARG A 237 -4.00 1.41 -15.87
N LEU A 238 -3.79 2.09 -14.75
CA LEU A 238 -2.51 2.64 -14.32
C LEU A 238 -1.37 1.62 -14.30
N LEU A 239 -1.66 0.35 -14.00
CA LEU A 239 -0.68 -0.74 -13.96
C LEU A 239 -0.48 -1.44 -15.31
N ALA A 240 -1.44 -1.35 -16.22
CA ALA A 240 -1.54 -2.21 -17.39
C ALA A 240 -1.16 -1.50 -18.70
N LYS A 241 -0.33 -0.46 -18.65
CA LYS A 241 0.04 0.39 -19.81
C LYS A 241 0.70 -0.38 -20.97
N ASP A 242 1.36 -1.48 -20.68
CA ASP A 242 2.05 -2.36 -21.61
C ASP A 242 1.20 -3.54 -22.11
N LEU A 243 -0.03 -3.67 -21.61
CA LEU A 243 -0.95 -4.76 -21.94
C LEU A 243 -2.04 -4.31 -22.91
N ILE A 244 -2.69 -5.29 -23.54
CA ILE A 244 -3.78 -5.07 -24.49
C ILE A 244 -5.11 -5.12 -23.73
N GLY A 245 -5.90 -4.04 -23.84
CA GLY A 245 -7.25 -3.97 -23.27
C GLY A 245 -8.23 -4.85 -24.05
N LEU A 246 -9.06 -5.57 -23.32
CA LEU A 246 -10.07 -6.48 -23.84
C LEU A 246 -11.46 -6.09 -23.33
N PHE A 247 -12.48 -6.54 -24.06
CA PHE A 247 -13.88 -6.47 -23.67
C PHE A 247 -14.32 -5.03 -23.31
N PRO A 248 -14.22 -4.06 -24.24
CA PRO A 248 -14.54 -2.66 -23.96
C PRO A 248 -15.99 -2.45 -23.51
N ASP A 249 -16.90 -3.35 -23.88
CA ASP A 249 -18.31 -3.32 -23.48
C ASP A 249 -18.56 -3.83 -22.06
N LEU A 250 -17.53 -4.39 -21.42
CA LEU A 250 -17.61 -4.82 -20.03
C LEU A 250 -17.38 -3.63 -19.09
N HIS A 251 -18.48 -3.05 -18.61
CA HIS A 251 -18.45 -1.88 -17.74
C HIS A 251 -17.95 -2.26 -16.34
N LEU A 252 -16.75 -1.83 -16.01
CA LEU A 252 -16.15 -1.98 -14.68
C LEU A 252 -16.26 -0.65 -13.93
N PRO A 253 -16.77 -0.64 -12.67
CA PRO A 253 -16.88 0.60 -11.92
C PRO A 253 -15.51 1.22 -11.63
N ASP A 254 -15.36 2.53 -11.80
CA ASP A 254 -14.18 3.26 -11.35
C ASP A 254 -14.18 3.41 -9.83
N MET A 255 -13.02 3.67 -9.25
CA MET A 255 -12.89 4.01 -7.83
C MET A 255 -12.39 5.44 -7.68
N GLU A 256 -12.99 6.19 -6.76
CA GLU A 256 -12.48 7.50 -6.39
C GLU A 256 -11.13 7.38 -5.68
N VAL A 257 -10.22 8.31 -5.95
CA VAL A 257 -8.88 8.33 -5.35
C VAL A 257 -8.74 9.55 -4.47
N TYR A 258 -8.28 9.32 -3.26
CA TYR A 258 -8.03 10.36 -2.25
C TYR A 258 -6.59 10.33 -1.78
N LEU A 259 -6.00 11.51 -1.69
CA LEU A 259 -4.79 11.73 -0.90
C LEU A 259 -5.22 12.12 0.52
N VAL A 260 -4.78 11.35 1.50
CA VAL A 260 -5.26 11.44 2.88
C VAL A 260 -4.08 11.77 3.79
N THR A 261 -4.28 12.70 4.73
CA THR A 261 -3.27 13.09 5.70
C THR A 261 -3.90 13.66 6.96
N ARG A 262 -3.10 13.85 8.01
CA ARG A 262 -3.51 14.54 9.23
C ARG A 262 -3.13 16.02 9.16
N PRO A 263 -3.94 16.94 9.73
CA PRO A 263 -3.60 18.38 9.76
C PRO A 263 -2.21 18.66 10.36
N GLN A 264 -1.83 17.91 11.39
CA GLN A 264 -0.53 18.04 12.07
C GLN A 264 0.65 17.66 11.17
N ALA A 265 0.49 16.66 10.31
CA ALA A 265 1.52 16.23 9.36
C ALA A 265 1.87 17.35 8.37
N LEU A 266 0.86 18.07 7.86
CA LEU A 266 1.06 19.19 6.92
C LEU A 266 1.73 20.43 7.54
N LYS A 267 1.88 20.51 8.86
CA LYS A 267 2.69 21.55 9.51
C LYS A 267 4.18 21.34 9.29
N GLN A 268 4.61 20.13 8.97
CA GLN A 268 6.01 19.81 8.67
C GLN A 268 6.30 20.12 7.20
N ALA A 269 7.26 21.01 6.95
CA ALA A 269 7.53 21.55 5.60
C ALA A 269 7.87 20.46 4.57
N HIS A 270 8.67 19.45 4.95
CA HIS A 270 9.03 18.34 4.06
C HIS A 270 7.82 17.45 3.71
N ILE A 271 6.90 17.18 4.67
CA ILE A 271 5.68 16.41 4.42
C ILE A 271 4.75 17.21 3.50
N LYS A 272 4.56 18.50 3.76
CA LYS A 272 3.75 19.39 2.92
C LYS A 272 4.29 19.47 1.48
N CYS A 273 5.60 19.55 1.32
CA CYS A 273 6.26 19.59 0.02
C CYS A 273 6.05 18.26 -0.72
N PHE A 274 6.29 17.11 -0.07
CA PHE A 274 6.08 15.81 -0.66
C PHE A 274 4.61 15.57 -1.02
N PHE A 275 3.67 16.01 -0.17
CA PHE A 275 2.24 15.92 -0.42
C PHE A 275 1.85 16.61 -1.74
N ALA A 276 2.38 17.82 -1.99
CA ALA A 276 2.11 18.56 -3.23
C ALA A 276 2.71 17.87 -4.47
N ILE A 277 3.92 17.31 -4.36
CA ILE A 277 4.55 16.56 -5.46
C ILE A 277 3.76 15.29 -5.75
N LEU A 278 3.35 14.54 -4.73
CA LEU A 278 2.57 13.32 -4.90
C LEU A 278 1.18 13.60 -5.47
N GLU A 279 0.53 14.72 -5.05
CA GLU A 279 -0.73 15.19 -5.61
C GLU A 279 -0.59 15.41 -7.13
N GLN A 280 0.45 16.11 -7.55
CA GLN A 280 0.70 16.40 -8.97
C GLN A 280 0.94 15.11 -9.77
N VAL A 281 1.79 14.21 -9.29
CA VAL A 281 2.07 12.92 -9.95
C VAL A 281 0.81 12.08 -10.11
N LEU A 282 -0.03 12.02 -9.08
CA LEU A 282 -1.29 11.28 -9.15
C LEU A 282 -2.29 11.92 -10.11
N LEU A 283 -2.40 13.24 -10.12
CA LEU A 283 -3.26 13.96 -11.07
C LEU A 283 -2.80 13.72 -12.52
N GLU A 284 -1.50 13.80 -12.80
CA GLU A 284 -0.92 13.51 -14.11
C GLU A 284 -1.24 12.08 -14.55
N ALA A 285 -0.99 11.10 -13.66
CA ALA A 285 -1.19 9.68 -13.94
C ALA A 285 -2.66 9.32 -14.23
N LEU A 286 -3.60 9.84 -13.43
CA LEU A 286 -5.02 9.55 -13.57
C LEU A 286 -5.68 10.36 -14.73
N SER A 287 -5.13 11.51 -15.11
CA SER A 287 -5.60 12.28 -16.27
C SER A 287 -5.23 11.61 -17.58
N MET A 288 -4.05 11.02 -17.69
CA MET A 288 -3.60 10.28 -18.88
C MET A 288 -4.45 9.05 -19.15
N GLU A 289 -4.97 8.37 -18.13
CA GLU A 289 -5.87 7.23 -18.29
C GLU A 289 -7.17 7.60 -19.04
N ASN A 290 -7.66 8.82 -18.85
CA ASN A 290 -8.89 9.28 -19.51
C ASN A 290 -8.68 9.59 -21.00
N VAL A 291 -7.47 9.94 -21.44
CA VAL A 291 -7.15 10.29 -22.84
C VAL A 291 -6.86 9.04 -23.68
N GLU A 292 -6.10 8.09 -23.16
CA GLU A 292 -5.75 6.86 -23.90
C GLU A 292 -6.93 5.88 -24.03
N GLY A 293 -7.87 5.89 -23.10
CA GLY A 293 -9.09 5.08 -23.17
C GLY A 293 -9.98 5.38 -24.37
N TYR A 294 -9.86 6.57 -24.96
CA TYR A 294 -10.58 6.97 -26.19
C TYR A 294 -9.84 6.63 -27.49
N LEU A 295 -8.51 6.43 -27.45
CA LEU A 295 -7.73 6.19 -28.67
C LEU A 295 -7.66 4.71 -29.07
N LEU A 296 -7.96 3.77 -28.18
CA LEU A 296 -7.97 2.33 -28.47
C LEU A 296 -9.33 1.78 -28.91
N GLY A 297 -10.39 2.60 -28.90
CA GLY A 297 -11.73 2.28 -29.41
C GLY A 297 -11.97 2.60 -30.90
N GLY A 298 -11.00 3.21 -31.59
CA GLY A 298 -11.12 3.63 -32.98
C GLY A 298 -10.15 2.89 -33.92
N ASP A 299 -10.69 1.97 -34.72
CA ASP A 299 -10.22 1.53 -36.02
C ASP A 299 -8.72 1.17 -36.17
N ARG A 300 -8.35 -0.06 -35.83
CA ARG A 300 -7.33 -0.78 -36.57
C ARG A 300 -7.98 -1.95 -37.29
N ARG A 301 -8.62 -1.66 -38.42
CA ARG A 301 -8.80 -2.68 -39.47
C ARG A 301 -7.40 -3.13 -39.85
N VAL A 302 -7.10 -4.38 -39.58
CA VAL A 302 -5.98 -5.08 -40.20
C VAL A 302 -6.20 -5.04 -41.69
N SER A 303 -5.48 -4.17 -42.41
CA SER A 303 -5.35 -4.26 -43.86
C SER A 303 -4.51 -5.52 -44.13
N GLU A 304 -5.19 -6.53 -44.65
CA GLU A 304 -4.58 -7.63 -45.39
C GLU A 304 -3.76 -7.07 -46.57
N GLN A 305 -2.49 -7.35 -46.59
CA GLN A 305 -1.75 -7.71 -47.80
C GLN A 305 -0.62 -8.68 -47.49
#